data_dca1cbfa7e4f629109c672a0ca5cf6ad
#
_entry.id   dca1cbfa7e4f629109c672a0ca5cf6ad
#
_cell.length_a   1.000
_cell.length_b   1.000
_cell.length_c   1.000
_cell.angle_alpha   90.00
_cell.angle_beta   90.00
_cell.angle_gamma   90.00
#
_symmetry.space_group_name_H-M   'P 1'
#
loop_
_entity.id
_entity.type
_entity.pdbx_description
1 polymer ?
#
loop_
_entity_poly.entity_id
_entity_poly.type
_entity_poly.pdbx_seq_one_letter_code
_entity_poly.pdbx_strand_id
1 'polypeptide(L)'
;VLQDIQLAVEAWHHDLKQTLQRIQTLYMEGPIVDGWLETVEEQPTDAASLDTALLRHGDPQALSGYVERLYQTVDAPPPPTAPGTDLARPGYRLCSLDSDGRVQHFPCPPEQVSTLSLAIARHQKLRQLLDHKQFLEAKLKRTVEIMTSGRDALGIAPTCSSEAELVGE
;
A
#
# COMPACT_ATOMS: atom_id res chain seq x y z
N VAL A 1 29.23 -19.98 -13.25
CA VAL A 1 28.97 -18.52 -13.34
C VAL A 1 27.86 -18.21 -14.33
N LEU A 2 27.94 -18.57 -15.62
CA LEU A 2 26.87 -18.29 -16.60
C LEU A 2 25.58 -19.00 -16.27
N GLN A 3 25.66 -20.25 -15.85
CA GLN A 3 24.50 -21.02 -15.41
C GLN A 3 23.84 -20.43 -14.15
N ASP A 4 24.64 -19.93 -13.22
CA ASP A 4 24.10 -19.28 -12.00
C ASP A 4 23.38 -17.96 -12.35
N ILE A 5 23.92 -17.21 -13.33
CA ILE A 5 23.26 -15.99 -13.84
C ILE A 5 21.93 -16.36 -14.52
N GLN A 6 21.92 -17.41 -15.34
CA GLN A 6 20.69 -17.86 -16.00
C GLN A 6 19.61 -18.24 -14.99
N LEU A 7 19.96 -19.05 -14.00
CA LEU A 7 19.01 -19.46 -12.94
C LEU A 7 18.47 -18.25 -12.16
N ALA A 8 19.34 -17.28 -11.88
CA ALA A 8 18.93 -16.06 -11.20
C ALA A 8 17.95 -15.22 -12.04
N VAL A 9 18.21 -15.08 -13.34
CA VAL A 9 17.34 -14.35 -14.27
C VAL A 9 15.99 -15.08 -14.41
N GLU A 10 15.98 -16.38 -14.54
CA GLU A 10 14.74 -17.17 -14.60
C GLU A 10 13.91 -17.00 -13.31
N ALA A 11 14.55 -17.04 -12.14
CA ALA A 11 13.88 -16.79 -10.87
C ALA A 11 13.25 -15.38 -10.81
N TRP A 12 13.98 -14.33 -11.24
CA TRP A 12 13.44 -12.96 -11.26
C TRP A 12 12.33 -12.79 -12.28
N HIS A 13 12.38 -13.44 -13.42
CA HIS A 13 11.27 -13.46 -14.39
C HIS A 13 10.02 -14.11 -13.80
N HIS A 14 10.19 -15.22 -13.10
CA HIS A 14 9.08 -15.91 -12.42
C HIS A 14 8.45 -15.00 -11.35
N ASP A 15 9.29 -14.38 -10.51
CA ASP A 15 8.86 -13.44 -9.47
C ASP A 15 8.12 -12.22 -10.07
N LEU A 16 8.64 -11.66 -11.15
CA LEU A 16 8.02 -10.54 -11.86
C LEU A 16 6.63 -10.93 -12.37
N LYS A 17 6.52 -12.10 -13.01
CA LYS A 17 5.23 -12.61 -13.50
C LYS A 17 4.23 -12.82 -12.35
N GLN A 18 4.68 -13.38 -11.24
CA GLN A 18 3.83 -13.58 -10.06
C GLN A 18 3.40 -12.23 -9.44
N THR A 19 4.30 -11.25 -9.40
CA THR A 19 4.00 -9.91 -8.91
C THR A 19 2.95 -9.22 -9.79
N LEU A 20 3.06 -9.32 -11.11
CA LEU A 20 2.07 -8.79 -12.06
C LEU A 20 0.70 -9.45 -11.88
N GLN A 21 0.65 -10.76 -11.67
CA GLN A 21 -0.61 -11.47 -11.39
C GLN A 21 -1.24 -10.99 -10.08
N ARG A 22 -0.45 -10.78 -9.03
CA ARG A 22 -0.95 -10.25 -7.75
C ARG A 22 -1.50 -8.83 -7.89
N ILE A 23 -0.83 -7.97 -8.66
CA ILE A 23 -1.31 -6.62 -8.97
C ILE A 23 -2.66 -6.71 -9.70
N GLN A 24 -2.77 -7.55 -10.72
CA GLN A 24 -4.02 -7.74 -11.46
C GLN A 24 -5.15 -8.25 -10.55
N THR A 25 -4.88 -9.24 -9.71
CA THR A 25 -5.85 -9.76 -8.73
C THR A 25 -6.34 -8.64 -7.80
N LEU A 26 -5.42 -7.81 -7.31
CA LEU A 26 -5.74 -6.73 -6.39
C LEU A 26 -6.69 -5.69 -7.03
N TYR A 27 -6.52 -5.38 -8.32
CA TYR A 27 -7.45 -4.52 -9.07
C TYR A 27 -8.85 -5.13 -9.21
N MET A 28 -8.95 -6.46 -9.26
CA MET A 28 -10.23 -7.17 -9.37
C MET A 28 -10.94 -7.35 -8.02
N GLU A 29 -10.23 -7.24 -6.89
CA GLU A 29 -10.81 -7.42 -5.56
C GLU A 29 -11.73 -6.29 -5.12
N GLY A 30 -11.61 -5.09 -5.70
CA GLY A 30 -12.48 -3.96 -5.39
C GLY A 30 -11.77 -2.60 -5.44
N PRO A 31 -12.40 -1.55 -4.90
CA PRO A 31 -11.89 -0.20 -4.97
C PRO A 31 -10.54 -0.04 -4.26
N ILE A 32 -9.70 0.83 -4.82
CA ILE A 32 -8.38 1.19 -4.29
C ILE A 32 -8.40 2.71 -4.07
N VAL A 33 -8.08 3.13 -2.84
CA VAL A 33 -8.14 4.54 -2.44
C VAL A 33 -6.79 4.97 -1.86
N ASP A 34 -6.21 6.02 -2.43
CA ASP A 34 -5.04 6.70 -1.88
C ASP A 34 -5.49 7.72 -0.83
N GLY A 35 -5.18 7.44 0.43
CA GLY A 35 -5.57 8.29 1.53
C GLY A 35 -5.43 7.60 2.88
N TRP A 36 -5.93 8.27 3.91
CA TRP A 36 -5.99 7.75 5.27
C TRP A 36 -7.28 8.21 5.95
N LEU A 37 -7.68 7.51 7.00
CA LEU A 37 -8.81 7.87 7.82
C LEU A 37 -8.35 8.63 9.06
N GLU A 38 -9.05 9.72 9.36
CA GLU A 38 -8.89 10.47 10.60
C GLU A 38 -10.21 10.48 11.38
N THR A 39 -10.10 10.43 12.70
CA THR A 39 -11.25 10.67 13.58
C THR A 39 -11.50 12.16 13.68
N VAL A 40 -12.73 12.57 13.47
CA VAL A 40 -13.18 13.94 13.76
C VAL A 40 -13.66 13.93 15.20
N GLU A 41 -12.81 14.37 16.13
CA GLU A 41 -13.28 14.72 17.45
C GLU A 41 -14.02 16.06 17.33
N GLU A 42 -15.35 16.05 17.43
CA GLU A 42 -16.08 17.23 17.81
C GLU A 42 -15.63 17.56 19.22
N GLN A 43 -14.83 18.59 19.37
CA GLN A 43 -14.34 19.06 20.66
C GLN A 43 -15.53 19.35 21.59
N PRO A 44 -15.72 18.57 22.67
CA PRO A 44 -16.25 19.19 23.88
C PRO A 44 -15.08 20.00 24.44
N THR A 45 -15.27 21.30 24.53
CA THR A 45 -14.47 22.21 25.33
C THR A 45 -14.23 21.56 26.70
N ASP A 46 -12.96 21.44 27.11
CA ASP A 46 -12.47 21.00 28.41
C ASP A 46 -12.45 19.49 28.73
N ALA A 47 -11.70 18.70 27.98
CA ALA A 47 -11.02 17.53 28.56
C ALA A 47 -9.84 17.13 27.66
N ALA A 48 -8.63 17.35 28.17
CA ALA A 48 -7.36 16.75 27.75
C ALA A 48 -7.31 16.25 26.30
N SER A 49 -6.94 17.11 25.36
CA SER A 49 -6.53 16.75 24.02
C SER A 49 -5.37 15.75 24.12
N LEU A 50 -5.65 14.48 23.89
CA LEU A 50 -4.61 13.48 23.67
C LEU A 50 -3.88 13.87 22.40
N ASP A 51 -2.72 14.46 22.58
CA ASP A 51 -1.84 14.93 21.53
C ASP A 51 -1.55 13.76 20.56
N THR A 52 -1.94 13.88 19.32
CA THR A 52 -1.64 12.92 18.25
C THR A 52 -0.13 12.68 18.09
N ALA A 53 0.70 13.57 18.64
CA ALA A 53 2.13 13.40 18.76
C ALA A 53 2.50 12.24 19.71
N LEU A 54 1.67 11.94 20.72
CA LEU A 54 1.87 10.83 21.66
C LEU A 54 1.77 9.46 20.98
N LEU A 55 0.95 9.33 19.93
CA LEU A 55 0.83 8.07 19.17
C LEU A 55 2.00 7.83 18.21
N ARG A 56 2.74 8.87 17.84
CA ARG A 56 3.93 8.74 16.96
C ARG A 56 5.22 8.45 17.70
N HIS A 57 5.32 8.83 18.98
CA HIS A 57 6.53 8.70 19.80
C HIS A 57 6.23 8.24 21.24
N GLY A 58 5.07 7.62 21.44
CA GLY A 58 4.58 7.27 22.77
C GLY A 58 5.42 6.23 23.49
N ASP A 59 5.74 6.55 24.74
CA ASP A 59 6.23 5.63 25.73
C ASP A 59 5.29 4.39 25.78
N PRO A 60 5.83 3.15 25.78
CA PRO A 60 5.06 1.92 25.87
C PRO A 60 4.07 1.87 27.05
N GLN A 61 4.35 2.57 28.16
CA GLN A 61 3.46 2.67 29.29
C GLN A 61 2.22 3.54 29.04
N ALA A 62 2.36 4.61 28.24
CA ALA A 62 1.23 5.46 27.84
C ALA A 62 0.30 4.73 26.87
N LEU A 63 0.84 3.92 25.95
CA LEU A 63 0.09 3.05 25.05
C LEU A 63 -0.68 1.96 25.82
N SER A 64 -0.09 1.35 26.83
CA SER A 64 -0.74 0.35 27.70
C SER A 64 -1.97 0.94 28.40
N GLY A 65 -1.85 2.13 28.97
CA GLY A 65 -2.97 2.83 29.61
C GLY A 65 -4.07 3.28 28.65
N TYR A 66 -3.75 3.51 27.37
CA TYR A 66 -4.73 3.80 26.32
C TYR A 66 -5.50 2.54 25.93
N VAL A 67 -4.80 1.44 25.71
CA VAL A 67 -5.39 0.13 25.39
C VAL A 67 -6.30 -0.35 26.53
N GLU A 68 -5.89 -0.18 27.80
CA GLU A 68 -6.68 -0.54 28.97
C GLU A 68 -7.99 0.26 29.06
N ARG A 69 -7.96 1.55 28.73
CA ARG A 69 -9.17 2.39 28.62
C ARG A 69 -10.08 1.99 27.49
N LEU A 70 -9.54 1.57 26.32
CA LEU A 70 -10.33 1.02 25.23
C LEU A 70 -11.06 -0.25 25.64
N TYR A 71 -10.43 -1.16 26.36
CA TYR A 71 -11.07 -2.38 26.85
C TYR A 71 -12.16 -2.07 27.89
N GLN A 72 -11.98 -1.10 28.77
CA GLN A 72 -13.00 -0.70 29.75
C GLN A 72 -14.23 -0.06 29.11
N THR A 73 -14.10 0.58 27.93
CA THR A 73 -15.26 1.13 27.20
C THR A 73 -16.02 0.06 26.42
N VAL A 74 -15.40 -1.08 26.09
CA VAL A 74 -16.05 -2.19 25.36
C VAL A 74 -16.93 -3.06 26.31
N ASP A 75 -16.56 -3.18 27.59
CA ASP A 75 -17.29 -3.98 28.58
C ASP A 75 -18.39 -3.19 29.33
N ALA A 76 -18.53 -1.89 29.09
CA ALA A 76 -19.64 -1.12 29.64
C ALA A 76 -20.95 -1.46 28.88
N PRO A 77 -22.02 -1.93 29.58
CA PRO A 77 -23.30 -2.11 28.93
C PRO A 77 -23.75 -0.77 28.36
N PRO A 78 -24.32 -0.75 27.11
CA PRO A 78 -24.75 0.51 26.50
C PRO A 78 -25.74 1.20 27.43
N PRO A 79 -25.55 2.48 27.74
CA PRO A 79 -26.49 3.22 28.56
C PRO A 79 -27.89 3.16 27.89
N PRO A 80 -28.98 3.07 28.67
CA PRO A 80 -30.32 3.00 28.12
C PRO A 80 -30.57 4.25 27.27
N THR A 81 -30.85 4.03 25.99
CA THR A 81 -31.11 5.05 25.00
C THR A 81 -32.27 5.95 25.43
N ALA A 82 -31.96 7.10 26.00
CA ALA A 82 -32.91 8.19 26.10
C ALA A 82 -33.15 8.74 24.68
N PRO A 83 -34.41 8.85 24.23
CA PRO A 83 -34.70 9.42 22.91
C PRO A 83 -34.35 10.92 22.93
N GLY A 84 -33.23 11.33 22.27
CA GLY A 84 -32.90 12.73 22.07
C GLY A 84 -31.47 13.16 22.34
N THR A 85 -30.59 12.30 22.79
CA THR A 85 -29.16 12.60 22.86
C THR A 85 -28.47 11.90 21.70
N ASP A 86 -28.30 12.60 20.63
CA ASP A 86 -27.34 12.29 19.57
C ASP A 86 -25.95 12.49 20.21
N LEU A 87 -25.53 11.50 21.02
CA LEU A 87 -24.16 11.43 21.52
C LEU A 87 -23.29 11.32 20.28
N ALA A 88 -22.63 12.40 19.97
CA ALA A 88 -21.74 12.55 18.84
C ALA A 88 -20.79 11.33 18.75
N ARG A 89 -21.17 10.37 17.92
CA ARG A 89 -20.27 9.28 17.57
C ARG A 89 -19.08 9.93 16.88
N PRO A 90 -17.85 9.60 17.28
CA PRO A 90 -16.68 10.16 16.62
C PRO A 90 -16.87 10.00 15.12
N GLY A 91 -16.97 11.12 14.41
CA GLY A 91 -17.05 11.12 12.96
C GLY A 91 -15.72 10.66 12.38
N TYR A 92 -15.74 10.05 11.22
CA TYR A 92 -14.55 9.75 10.45
C TYR A 92 -14.50 10.63 9.21
N ARG A 93 -13.31 11.01 8.80
CA ARG A 93 -13.08 11.66 7.52
C ARG A 93 -11.98 10.95 6.75
N LEU A 94 -12.19 10.81 5.46
CA LEU A 94 -11.15 10.37 4.55
C LEU A 94 -10.30 11.57 4.17
N CYS A 95 -8.99 11.45 4.34
CA CYS A 95 -8.01 12.44 3.92
C CYS A 95 -7.25 11.88 2.73
N SER A 96 -7.09 12.70 1.69
CA SER A 96 -6.34 12.38 0.48
C SER A 96 -5.48 13.57 0.08
N LEU A 97 -4.37 13.33 -0.61
CA LEU A 97 -3.56 14.38 -1.20
C LEU A 97 -4.05 14.69 -2.62
N ASP A 98 -4.23 15.96 -2.92
CA ASP A 98 -4.45 16.45 -4.28
C ASP A 98 -3.15 16.44 -5.10
N SER A 99 -3.26 16.62 -6.42
CA SER A 99 -2.13 16.79 -7.34
C SER A 99 -1.15 17.88 -6.91
N ASP A 100 -1.63 18.89 -6.21
CA ASP A 100 -0.83 20.01 -5.66
C ASP A 100 -0.21 19.69 -4.29
N GLY A 101 -0.42 18.49 -3.75
CA GLY A 101 0.06 18.08 -2.42
C GLY A 101 -0.75 18.66 -1.27
N ARG A 102 -1.94 19.20 -1.53
CA ARG A 102 -2.85 19.73 -0.49
C ARG A 102 -3.72 18.60 0.04
N VAL A 103 -3.94 18.59 1.35
CA VAL A 103 -4.82 17.61 1.98
C VAL A 103 -6.28 18.00 1.71
N GLN A 104 -7.03 17.08 1.11
CA GLN A 104 -8.48 17.18 0.97
C GLN A 104 -9.15 16.29 2.00
N HIS A 105 -10.27 16.74 2.54
CA HIS A 105 -11.04 16.05 3.56
C HIS A 105 -12.44 15.72 3.03
N PHE A 106 -12.82 14.47 3.15
CA PHE A 106 -14.15 13.99 2.76
C PHE A 106 -14.83 13.35 3.98
N PRO A 107 -16.07 13.73 4.29
CA PRO A 107 -16.82 13.09 5.38
C PRO A 107 -16.99 11.61 5.09
N CYS A 108 -16.77 10.77 6.10
CA CYS A 108 -16.91 9.32 5.98
C CYS A 108 -18.00 8.85 6.93
N PRO A 109 -19.16 8.40 6.42
CA PRO A 109 -20.19 7.78 7.25
C PRO A 109 -19.65 6.53 7.98
N PRO A 110 -20.06 6.28 9.22
CA PRO A 110 -19.56 5.14 10.01
C PRO A 110 -19.71 3.79 9.32
N GLU A 111 -20.78 3.59 8.56
CA GLU A 111 -21.04 2.37 7.79
C GLU A 111 -20.04 2.15 6.64
N GLN A 112 -19.35 3.18 6.17
CA GLN A 112 -18.37 3.11 5.08
C GLN A 112 -16.93 2.95 5.57
N VAL A 113 -16.67 3.12 6.86
CA VAL A 113 -15.31 3.07 7.44
C VAL A 113 -14.61 1.76 7.13
N SER A 114 -15.29 0.63 7.28
CA SER A 114 -14.72 -0.69 7.01
C SER A 114 -14.35 -0.86 5.52
N THR A 115 -15.21 -0.43 4.62
CA THR A 115 -15.00 -0.51 3.17
C THR A 115 -13.84 0.39 2.74
N LEU A 116 -13.78 1.62 3.27
CA LEU A 116 -12.69 2.55 2.99
C LEU A 116 -11.36 2.07 3.59
N SER A 117 -11.37 1.50 4.79
CA SER A 117 -10.16 0.90 5.39
C SER A 117 -9.58 -0.21 4.53
N LEU A 118 -10.44 -1.07 3.96
CA LEU A 118 -10.00 -2.11 3.01
C LEU A 118 -9.46 -1.52 1.71
N ALA A 119 -10.10 -0.48 1.19
CA ALA A 119 -9.65 0.20 -0.04
C ALA A 119 -8.28 0.87 0.15
N ILE A 120 -8.05 1.48 1.31
CA ILE A 120 -6.76 2.08 1.69
C ILE A 120 -5.69 0.98 1.87
N ALA A 121 -6.03 -0.13 2.53
CA ALA A 121 -5.10 -1.25 2.71
C ALA A 121 -4.70 -1.87 1.36
N ARG A 122 -5.64 -1.97 0.39
CA ARG A 122 -5.34 -2.39 -0.98
C ARG A 122 -4.38 -1.43 -1.67
N HIS A 123 -4.56 -0.12 -1.50
CA HIS A 123 -3.63 0.86 -2.05
C HIS A 123 -2.21 0.71 -1.50
N GLN A 124 -2.06 0.55 -0.19
CA GLN A 124 -0.75 0.31 0.43
C GLN A 124 -0.09 -0.96 -0.10
N LYS A 125 -0.86 -2.05 -0.26
CA LYS A 125 -0.37 -3.30 -0.84
C LYS A 125 0.01 -3.14 -2.31
N LEU A 126 -0.76 -2.37 -3.07
CA LEU A 126 -0.46 -2.06 -4.46
C LEU A 126 0.88 -1.33 -4.58
N ARG A 127 1.13 -0.32 -3.75
CA ARG A 127 2.42 0.40 -3.73
C ARG A 127 3.59 -0.54 -3.47
N GLN A 128 3.49 -1.42 -2.48
CA GLN A 128 4.53 -2.42 -2.20
C GLN A 128 4.80 -3.34 -3.39
N LEU A 129 3.75 -3.79 -4.09
CA LEU A 129 3.89 -4.63 -5.28
C LEU A 129 4.51 -3.88 -6.46
N LEU A 130 4.17 -2.60 -6.64
CA LEU A 130 4.76 -1.75 -7.67
C LEU A 130 6.25 -1.47 -7.40
N ASP A 131 6.62 -1.20 -6.15
CA ASP A 131 8.01 -1.02 -5.75
C ASP A 131 8.83 -2.30 -5.99
N HIS A 132 8.26 -3.45 -5.63
CA HIS A 132 8.89 -4.75 -5.89
C HIS A 132 9.05 -5.05 -7.38
N LYS A 133 8.02 -4.74 -8.19
CA LYS A 133 8.07 -4.84 -9.66
C LYS A 133 9.21 -3.99 -10.22
N GLN A 134 9.29 -2.71 -9.83
CA GLN A 134 10.35 -1.80 -10.28
C GLN A 134 11.75 -2.30 -9.89
N PHE A 135 11.89 -2.84 -8.68
CA PHE A 135 13.14 -3.44 -8.23
C PHE A 135 13.59 -4.63 -9.11
N LEU A 136 12.66 -5.53 -9.44
CA LEU A 136 12.95 -6.68 -10.31
C LEU A 136 13.28 -6.24 -11.73
N GLU A 137 12.56 -5.28 -12.29
CA GLU A 137 12.82 -4.71 -13.62
C GLU A 137 14.21 -4.04 -13.68
N ALA A 138 14.56 -3.28 -12.64
CA ALA A 138 15.89 -2.66 -12.54
C ALA A 138 17.03 -3.69 -12.47
N LYS A 139 16.82 -4.78 -11.72
CA LYS A 139 17.77 -5.90 -11.66
C LYS A 139 17.97 -6.56 -13.01
N LEU A 140 16.88 -6.89 -13.69
CA LEU A 140 16.91 -7.50 -15.02
C LEU A 140 17.59 -6.59 -16.03
N LYS A 141 17.24 -5.31 -16.08
CA LYS A 141 17.86 -4.31 -16.94
C LYS A 141 19.36 -4.23 -16.70
N ARG A 142 19.78 -4.10 -15.44
CA ARG A 142 21.22 -4.05 -15.10
C ARG A 142 21.97 -5.30 -15.52
N THR A 143 21.37 -6.47 -15.37
CA THR A 143 21.99 -7.73 -15.80
C THR A 143 22.19 -7.76 -17.30
N VAL A 144 21.20 -7.34 -18.09
CA VAL A 144 21.30 -7.24 -19.55
C VAL A 144 22.41 -6.26 -19.94
N GLU A 145 22.50 -5.10 -19.30
CA GLU A 145 23.56 -4.10 -19.55
C GLU A 145 24.95 -4.68 -19.29
N ILE A 146 25.14 -5.38 -18.17
CA ILE A 146 26.42 -6.02 -17.82
C ILE A 146 26.79 -7.11 -18.83
N MET A 147 25.83 -7.96 -19.20
CA MET A 147 26.05 -9.04 -20.16
C MET A 147 26.37 -8.50 -21.56
N THR A 148 25.67 -7.44 -21.99
CA THR A 148 25.93 -6.77 -23.28
C THR A 148 27.33 -6.15 -23.29
N SER A 149 27.69 -5.42 -22.24
CA SER A 149 29.01 -4.83 -22.10
C SER A 149 30.11 -5.90 -22.08
N GLY A 150 29.90 -7.02 -21.37
CA GLY A 150 30.83 -8.15 -21.36
C GLY A 150 30.99 -8.80 -22.73
N ARG A 151 29.91 -9.01 -23.46
CA ARG A 151 29.92 -9.53 -24.82
C ARG A 151 30.73 -8.63 -25.76
N ASP A 152 30.48 -7.31 -25.69
CA ASP A 152 31.12 -6.33 -26.56
C ASP A 152 32.62 -6.24 -26.21
N ALA A 153 33.01 -6.32 -24.95
CA ALA A 153 34.43 -6.37 -24.52
C ALA A 153 35.14 -7.65 -24.99
N LEU A 154 34.43 -8.75 -25.19
CA LEU A 154 35.00 -10.01 -25.72
C LEU A 154 34.96 -10.06 -27.25
N GLY A 155 34.46 -9.05 -27.96
CA GLY A 155 34.38 -8.97 -29.41
C GLY A 155 33.41 -9.99 -30.03
N ILE A 156 32.47 -10.50 -29.26
CA ILE A 156 31.45 -11.47 -29.74
C ILE A 156 30.35 -10.71 -30.48
N ALA A 157 30.31 -10.86 -31.80
CA ALA A 157 29.26 -10.25 -32.62
C ALA A 157 27.87 -10.79 -32.24
N PRO A 158 26.81 -9.94 -32.25
CA PRO A 158 25.46 -10.41 -32.04
C PRO A 158 25.08 -11.38 -33.16
N THR A 159 24.68 -12.59 -32.82
CA THR A 159 24.08 -13.52 -33.77
C THR A 159 22.70 -12.97 -34.13
N CYS A 160 22.59 -12.29 -35.26
CA CYS A 160 21.31 -12.02 -35.88
C CYS A 160 20.70 -13.36 -36.27
N SER A 161 19.74 -13.85 -35.50
CA SER A 161 18.84 -14.89 -35.96
C SER A 161 18.01 -14.26 -37.08
N SER A 162 18.42 -14.46 -38.33
CA SER A 162 17.61 -14.13 -39.49
C SER A 162 16.49 -15.16 -39.59
N GLU A 163 15.42 -14.92 -38.88
CA GLU A 163 14.10 -15.50 -39.18
C GLU A 163 13.27 -14.50 -39.98
N ALA A 164 13.73 -14.21 -41.14
CA ALA A 164 12.91 -13.54 -42.15
C ALA A 164 13.33 -14.07 -43.50
N GLU A 165 12.79 -15.23 -43.89
CA GLU A 165 12.50 -15.56 -45.32
C GLU A 165 11.90 -16.93 -45.37
N LEU A 166 10.60 -17.02 -45.37
CA LEU A 166 9.82 -18.03 -46.06
C LEU A 166 8.34 -17.56 -46.15
N VAL A 167 8.13 -16.51 -46.93
CA VAL A 167 6.83 -16.33 -47.60
C VAL A 167 7.18 -16.01 -49.07
N GLY A 168 7.04 -17.00 -49.91
CA GLY A 168 7.21 -16.88 -51.34
C GLY A 168 6.86 -18.19 -52.03
N GLU A 169 5.68 -18.29 -52.51
CA GLU A 169 5.02 -18.99 -53.61
C GLU A 169 3.77 -19.74 -53.21
#